data_b4b6b84b906cd791bbd5e3c86c8a8edd
#
_entry.id   b4b6b84b906cd791bbd5e3c86c8a8edd
#
_cell.length_a   1.000
_cell.length_b   1.000
_cell.length_c   1.000
_cell.angle_alpha   90.00
_cell.angle_beta   90.00
_cell.angle_gamma   90.00
#
_symmetry.space_group_name_H-M   'P 1'
#
loop_
_entity.id
_entity.type
_entity.pdbx_description
1 polymer ?
#
loop_
_entity_poly.entity_id
_entity_poly.type
_entity_poly.pdbx_seq_one_letter_code
_entity_poly.pdbx_strand_id
1 'polypeptide(L)' 'MKKVVFLGLGYIGLPTAAVAAAHGFEVIGVDVNPSVVETINQGKIHIVEPELGQVVRDVVQKGKLR' A
#
# COMPACT_ATOMS: atom_id res chain seq x y z
N MET A 1 -15.38 -9.25 -6.23
CA MET A 1 -14.12 -8.57 -5.97
C MET A 1 -13.38 -9.26 -4.83
N LYS A 2 -12.10 -9.48 -5.01
CA LYS A 2 -11.29 -10.17 -4.01
C LYS A 2 -10.63 -9.19 -3.06
N LYS A 3 -10.58 -9.56 -1.79
CA LYS A 3 -9.87 -8.80 -0.76
C LYS A 3 -8.61 -9.56 -0.38
N VAL A 4 -7.53 -8.82 -0.22
CA VAL A 4 -6.23 -9.36 0.16
C VAL A 4 -5.70 -8.59 1.34
N VAL A 5 -5.16 -9.31 2.33
CA VAL A 5 -4.55 -8.69 3.51
C VAL A 5 -3.05 -8.97 3.45
N PHE A 6 -2.26 -7.90 3.57
CA PHE A 6 -0.80 -8.00 3.65
C PHE A 6 -0.35 -7.70 5.07
N LEU A 7 0.41 -8.62 5.65
CA LEU A 7 1.00 -8.44 6.98
C LEU A 7 2.44 -7.98 6.80
N GLY A 8 2.67 -6.71 7.10
CA GLY A 8 3.98 -6.08 6.90
C GLY A 8 4.03 -5.30 5.59
N LEU A 9 4.40 -4.03 5.69
CA LEU A 9 4.41 -3.11 4.56
C LEU A 9 5.81 -2.53 4.34
N GLY A 10 6.82 -3.39 4.40
CA GLY A 10 8.20 -3.00 4.16
C GLY A 10 8.57 -3.11 2.67
N TYR A 11 9.87 -3.38 2.41
CA TYR A 11 10.40 -3.39 1.05
C TYR A 11 9.80 -4.46 0.15
N ILE A 12 9.28 -5.54 0.72
CA ILE A 12 8.64 -6.60 -0.05
C ILE A 12 7.12 -6.45 -0.01
N GLY A 13 6.57 -6.23 1.19
CA GLY A 13 5.13 -6.19 1.37
C GLY A 13 4.45 -5.02 0.67
N LEU A 14 4.98 -3.80 0.83
CA LEU A 14 4.36 -2.62 0.24
C LEU A 14 4.35 -2.65 -1.29
N PRO A 15 5.46 -2.96 -1.99
CA PRO A 15 5.40 -3.04 -3.45
C PRO A 15 4.39 -4.08 -3.94
N THR A 16 4.34 -5.24 -3.31
CA THR A 16 3.39 -6.29 -3.69
C THR A 16 1.95 -5.86 -3.44
N ALA A 17 1.69 -5.23 -2.28
CA ALA A 17 0.36 -4.73 -1.95
C ALA A 17 -0.09 -3.66 -2.96
N ALA A 18 0.79 -2.74 -3.33
CA ALA A 18 0.47 -1.69 -4.28
C ALA A 18 0.15 -2.26 -5.66
N VAL A 19 0.92 -3.24 -6.12
CA VAL A 19 0.66 -3.90 -7.41
C VAL A 19 -0.67 -4.64 -7.38
N ALA A 20 -0.97 -5.37 -6.31
CA ALA A 20 -2.25 -6.06 -6.19
C ALA A 20 -3.40 -5.06 -6.23
N ALA A 21 -3.30 -3.94 -5.52
CA ALA A 21 -4.32 -2.91 -5.52
C ALA A 21 -4.47 -2.27 -6.92
N ALA A 22 -3.37 -2.07 -7.63
CA ALA A 22 -3.39 -1.52 -8.98
C ALA A 22 -4.09 -2.45 -9.98
N HIS A 23 -4.10 -3.75 -9.70
CA HIS A 23 -4.79 -4.73 -10.53
C HIS A 23 -6.25 -4.95 -10.12
N GLY A 24 -6.80 -4.10 -9.28
CA GLY A 24 -8.22 -4.11 -8.95
C GLY A 24 -8.62 -4.87 -7.69
N PHE A 25 -7.66 -5.46 -6.98
CA PHE A 25 -7.96 -6.09 -5.68
C PHE A 25 -8.18 -5.03 -4.62
N GLU A 26 -9.07 -5.29 -3.68
CA GLU A 26 -9.14 -4.50 -2.47
C GLU A 26 -8.06 -5.01 -1.53
N VAL A 27 -7.14 -4.13 -1.16
CA VAL A 27 -5.98 -4.52 -0.36
C VAL A 27 -6.00 -3.80 0.99
N ILE A 28 -5.83 -4.57 2.05
CA ILE A 28 -5.68 -4.05 3.40
C ILE A 28 -4.27 -4.37 3.87
N GLY A 29 -3.49 -3.34 4.18
CA GLY A 29 -2.16 -3.51 4.73
C GLY A 29 -2.18 -3.40 6.24
N VAL A 30 -1.45 -4.27 6.91
CA VAL A 30 -1.31 -4.25 8.36
C VAL A 30 0.16 -4.16 8.72
N ASP A 31 0.50 -3.23 9.56
CA ASP A 31 1.88 -3.09 10.05
C ASP A 31 1.85 -2.76 11.53
N VAL A 32 2.87 -3.24 12.25
CA VAL A 32 2.98 -2.98 13.70
C VAL A 32 3.46 -1.56 14.00
N ASN A 33 3.98 -0.85 13.00
CA ASN A 33 4.48 0.50 13.16
C ASN A 33 3.40 1.51 12.73
N PRO A 34 2.81 2.28 13.68
CA PRO A 34 1.76 3.24 13.34
C PRO A 34 2.21 4.30 12.34
N SER A 35 3.48 4.70 12.37
CA SER A 35 4.00 5.69 11.42
C SER A 35 3.93 5.19 9.98
N VAL A 36 4.20 3.90 9.76
CA VAL A 36 4.10 3.30 8.44
C VAL A 36 2.66 3.33 7.95
N VAL A 37 1.73 2.92 8.79
CA VAL A 37 0.31 2.90 8.45
C VAL A 37 -0.18 4.31 8.10
N GLU A 38 0.16 5.29 8.92
CA GLU A 38 -0.25 6.66 8.68
C GLU A 38 0.33 7.22 7.39
N THR A 39 1.61 6.95 7.13
CA THR A 39 2.28 7.41 5.92
C THR A 39 1.60 6.87 4.67
N ILE A 40 1.29 5.59 4.64
CA ILE A 40 0.65 4.96 3.49
C ILE A 40 -0.77 5.47 3.30
N ASN A 41 -1.52 5.65 4.38
CA ASN A 41 -2.88 6.15 4.30
C ASN A 41 -2.94 7.60 3.78
N GLN A 42 -1.85 8.33 3.86
CA GLN A 42 -1.73 9.66 3.26
C GLN A 42 -1.30 9.61 1.79
N GLY A 43 -1.16 8.41 1.20
CA GLY A 43 -0.71 8.25 -0.17
C GLY A 43 0.78 8.44 -0.34
N LYS A 44 1.55 8.27 0.73
CA LYS A 44 3.00 8.41 0.71
C LYS A 44 3.66 7.09 1.01
N ILE A 45 4.96 7.02 0.79
CA ILE A 45 5.73 5.81 1.09
C ILE A 45 6.82 6.12 2.11
N HIS A 46 7.19 5.10 2.88
CA HIS A 46 8.22 5.20 3.92
C HIS A 46 9.54 4.56 3.48
N ILE A 47 9.60 4.08 2.26
CA ILE A 47 10.81 3.50 1.66
C ILE A 47 11.19 4.29 0.42
N VAL A 48 12.46 4.21 0.01
CA VAL A 48 12.94 4.97 -1.15
C VAL A 48 12.74 4.13 -2.40
N GLU A 49 11.67 4.43 -3.13
CA GLU A 49 11.31 3.74 -4.36
C GLU A 49 10.48 4.70 -5.22
N PRO A 50 11.13 5.45 -6.16
CA PRO A 50 10.44 6.56 -6.83
C PRO A 50 9.16 6.20 -7.56
N GLU A 51 9.13 5.09 -8.25
CA GLU A 51 7.93 4.69 -9.00
C GLU A 51 6.82 4.20 -8.07
N LEU A 52 7.19 3.60 -6.94
CA LEU A 52 6.23 3.09 -5.98
C LEU A 52 5.38 4.19 -5.37
N GLY A 53 5.95 5.36 -5.13
CA GLY A 53 5.22 6.48 -4.54
C GLY A 53 4.00 6.87 -5.37
N GLN A 54 4.14 6.89 -6.69
CA GLN A 54 3.03 7.21 -7.58
C GLN A 54 1.94 6.14 -7.52
N VAL A 55 2.33 4.87 -7.56
CA VAL A 55 1.36 3.76 -7.50
C VAL A 55 0.60 3.77 -6.18
N VAL A 56 1.31 3.94 -5.05
CA VAL A 56 0.68 3.99 -3.73
C VAL A 56 -0.32 5.14 -3.66
N ARG A 57 0.05 6.31 -4.13
CA ARG A 57 -0.85 7.46 -4.13
C ARG A 57 -2.13 7.14 -4.90
N ASP A 58 -2.00 6.58 -6.08
CA ASP A 58 -3.15 6.28 -6.93
C ASP A 58 -4.10 5.27 -6.28
N VAL A 59 -3.56 4.17 -5.74
CA VAL A 59 -4.41 3.12 -5.19
C VAL A 59 -5.03 3.52 -3.86
N VAL A 60 -4.35 4.34 -3.07
CA VAL A 60 -4.91 4.89 -1.82
C VAL A 60 -6.05 5.85 -2.15
N GLN A 61 -5.87 6.74 -3.11
CA GLN A 61 -6.91 7.70 -3.52
C GLN A 61 -8.13 6.99 -4.08
N LYS A 62 -7.95 5.86 -4.76
CA LYS A 62 -9.06 5.07 -5.31
C LYS A 62 -9.71 4.17 -4.26
N GLY A 63 -9.20 4.14 -3.03
CA GLY A 63 -9.72 3.29 -1.97
C GLY A 63 -9.40 1.81 -2.13
N LYS A 64 -8.44 1.47 -2.96
CA LYS A 64 -8.06 0.07 -3.19
C LYS A 64 -7.00 -0.42 -2.22
N LEU A 65 -6.23 0.48 -1.62
CA LEU A 65 -5.24 0.15 -0.59
C LEU A 65 -5.55 0.95 0.68
N ARG A 66 -5.57 0.27 1.78
CA ARG A 66 -5.79 0.87 3.10
C ARG A 66 -4.89 0.26 4.14
#